data_0c8aa8faede9ba0a7ca6cb419b6dd00b
#
_entry.id   0c8aa8faede9ba0a7ca6cb419b6dd00b
#
_cell.length_a   1.000
_cell.length_b   1.000
_cell.length_c   1.000
_cell.angle_alpha   90.00
_cell.angle_beta   90.00
_cell.angle_gamma   90.00
#
_symmetry.space_group_name_H-M   'P 1'
#
loop_
_entity.id
_entity.type
_entity.pdbx_description
1 polymer ?
#
loop_
_entity_poly.entity_id
_entity_poly.type
_entity_poly.pdbx_seq_one_letter_code
_entity_poly.pdbx_strand_id
1 'polypeptide(L)'
;MAVYIGQASIDENGGIHGGQAGNQSGRELNKSGWYSGGWTLLIRAKDPKTAEKMAKACEAGIANIFIGYDQWQRNSLRVEAKKVAWNLAAIKTPSETDCSAFMAVCAEAAGVNMDVAYTQGNAPATFQMKQQWAKTGKFEMLTDKKYLTSADYLKRGDVLVNESRHTVMVLNDGSKAEKIDEKHEANKAKVKSRFGFTDATVDWLDTYKYNKDLMDKLANKG
;
A
#
# COMPACT_ATOMS: atom_id res chain seq x y z
N MET A 1 -3.80 20.52 2.87
CA MET A 1 -3.75 19.64 4.06
C MET A 1 -2.39 18.99 4.15
N ALA A 2 -1.88 18.76 5.37
CA ALA A 2 -0.63 18.01 5.55
C ALA A 2 -0.84 16.54 5.15
N VAL A 3 0.13 15.96 4.44
CA VAL A 3 0.14 14.54 4.12
C VAL A 3 0.82 13.79 5.26
N TYR A 4 0.20 12.71 5.70
CA TYR A 4 0.74 11.80 6.71
C TYR A 4 1.18 10.48 6.07
N ILE A 5 2.18 9.88 6.69
CA ILE A 5 2.69 8.56 6.31
C ILE A 5 2.66 7.60 7.50
N GLY A 6 2.53 6.32 7.20
CA GLY A 6 2.67 5.22 8.14
C GLY A 6 3.93 4.42 7.85
N GLN A 7 4.63 4.00 8.88
CA GLN A 7 5.91 3.31 8.73
C GLN A 7 6.21 2.38 9.92
N ALA A 8 7.10 1.40 9.69
CA ALA A 8 7.84 0.67 10.69
C ALA A 8 9.31 1.09 10.57
N SER A 9 9.95 1.60 11.61
CA SER A 9 11.19 2.37 11.45
C SER A 9 12.39 1.95 12.28
N ILE A 10 12.22 1.71 13.56
CA ILE A 10 13.28 1.35 14.52
C ILE A 10 12.69 0.50 15.64
N ASP A 11 13.52 -0.26 16.35
CA ASP A 11 13.13 -0.98 17.57
C ASP A 11 13.05 -0.04 18.80
N GLU A 12 12.69 -0.58 19.97
CA GLU A 12 12.59 0.17 21.22
C GLU A 12 13.92 0.77 21.68
N ASN A 13 15.04 0.21 21.25
CA ASN A 13 16.39 0.65 21.59
C ASN A 13 16.95 1.69 20.61
N GLY A 14 16.19 2.03 19.54
CA GLY A 14 16.63 2.91 18.47
C GLY A 14 17.52 2.21 17.43
N GLY A 15 17.57 0.87 17.45
CA GLY A 15 18.26 0.02 16.50
C GLY A 15 17.37 -0.46 15.35
N ILE A 16 17.92 -1.39 14.57
CA ILE A 16 17.20 -1.99 13.44
C ILE A 16 16.98 -3.51 13.61
N HIS A 17 17.50 -4.09 14.66
CA HIS A 17 17.38 -5.51 14.97
C HIS A 17 17.68 -5.81 16.44
N GLY A 18 17.19 -6.95 16.92
CA GLY A 18 17.48 -7.48 18.27
C GLY A 18 16.59 -6.89 19.37
N GLY A 19 15.51 -6.21 18.99
CA GLY A 19 14.49 -5.72 19.92
C GLY A 19 13.61 -6.82 20.49
N GLN A 20 12.75 -6.43 21.44
CA GLN A 20 11.74 -7.30 22.03
C GLN A 20 10.47 -7.30 21.17
N ALA A 21 9.89 -8.50 20.94
CA ALA A 21 8.72 -8.64 20.07
C ALA A 21 7.51 -7.83 20.54
N GLY A 22 6.91 -7.12 19.61
CA GLY A 22 5.83 -6.15 19.83
C GLY A 22 6.34 -4.72 19.98
N ASN A 23 5.44 -3.74 19.93
CA ASN A 23 5.82 -2.33 20.01
C ASN A 23 5.96 -1.86 21.47
N GLN A 24 7.17 -1.83 21.98
CA GLN A 24 7.48 -1.46 23.37
C GLN A 24 7.44 0.05 23.60
N SER A 25 7.79 0.83 22.58
CA SER A 25 7.97 2.29 22.72
C SER A 25 6.79 3.11 22.20
N GLY A 26 5.86 2.50 21.47
CA GLY A 26 4.81 3.22 20.71
C GLY A 26 5.36 4.01 19.51
N ARG A 27 6.62 3.77 19.13
CA ARG A 27 7.31 4.48 18.02
C ARG A 27 7.83 3.57 16.93
N GLU A 28 7.85 2.28 17.16
CA GLU A 28 8.40 1.28 16.24
C GLU A 28 7.59 1.21 14.95
N LEU A 29 6.26 1.13 15.10
CA LEU A 29 5.33 1.45 14.04
C LEU A 29 4.68 2.80 14.37
N ASN A 30 4.75 3.75 13.46
CA ASN A 30 4.26 5.09 13.77
C ASN A 30 3.65 5.81 12.55
N LYS A 31 2.85 6.83 12.86
CA LYS A 31 2.34 7.81 11.91
C LYS A 31 3.10 9.11 12.09
N SER A 32 3.63 9.67 11.00
CA SER A 32 4.30 10.97 11.00
C SER A 32 3.87 11.83 9.81
N GLY A 33 4.24 13.10 9.81
CA GLY A 33 4.11 13.94 8.63
C GLY A 33 5.02 13.43 7.50
N TRP A 34 4.61 13.64 6.25
CA TRP A 34 5.45 13.37 5.10
C TRP A 34 6.76 14.16 5.18
N TYR A 35 7.86 13.57 4.76
CA TYR A 35 9.18 14.17 4.68
C TYR A 35 9.91 13.79 3.39
N SER A 36 10.91 14.57 3.01
CA SER A 36 11.77 14.26 1.87
C SER A 36 12.78 13.17 2.25
N GLY A 37 12.39 11.90 2.04
CA GLY A 37 13.20 10.72 2.40
C GLY A 37 14.14 10.23 1.31
N GLY A 38 14.42 11.04 0.28
CA GLY A 38 15.21 10.58 -0.88
C GLY A 38 14.50 9.48 -1.65
N TRP A 39 13.19 9.61 -1.80
CA TRP A 39 12.35 8.62 -2.50
C TRP A 39 12.78 8.45 -3.95
N THR A 40 12.89 7.20 -4.40
CA THR A 40 13.30 6.84 -5.76
C THR A 40 12.19 6.18 -6.57
N LEU A 41 11.16 5.68 -5.88
CA LEU A 41 10.04 4.97 -6.46
C LEU A 41 8.76 5.24 -5.65
N LEU A 42 7.65 5.35 -6.37
CA LEU A 42 6.31 5.27 -5.80
C LEU A 42 5.60 4.04 -6.38
N ILE A 43 5.08 3.19 -5.51
CA ILE A 43 4.28 2.04 -5.87
C ILE A 43 2.81 2.39 -5.57
N ARG A 44 1.97 2.41 -6.61
CA ARG A 44 0.55 2.76 -6.51
C ARG A 44 -0.32 1.56 -6.87
N ALA A 45 -1.28 1.22 -6.04
CA ALA A 45 -2.27 0.22 -6.39
C ALA A 45 -3.13 0.72 -7.57
N LYS A 46 -3.32 -0.13 -8.59
CA LYS A 46 -4.16 0.18 -9.76
C LYS A 46 -5.64 0.32 -9.39
N ASP A 47 -6.09 -0.44 -8.39
CA ASP A 47 -7.44 -0.36 -7.87
C ASP A 47 -7.47 0.50 -6.60
N PRO A 48 -8.24 1.60 -6.60
CA PRO A 48 -8.36 2.48 -5.44
C PRO A 48 -8.90 1.80 -4.18
N LYS A 49 -9.73 0.77 -4.32
CA LYS A 49 -10.24 0.00 -3.17
C LYS A 49 -9.12 -0.81 -2.51
N THR A 50 -8.18 -1.31 -3.30
CA THR A 50 -6.97 -1.96 -2.79
C THR A 50 -6.10 -0.94 -2.06
N ALA A 51 -5.87 0.25 -2.62
CA ALA A 51 -5.13 1.34 -1.96
C ALA A 51 -5.73 1.70 -0.59
N GLU A 52 -7.05 1.89 -0.52
CA GLU A 52 -7.75 2.20 0.73
C GLU A 52 -7.61 1.09 1.77
N LYS A 53 -7.74 -0.18 1.37
CA LYS A 53 -7.56 -1.32 2.27
C LYS A 53 -6.11 -1.42 2.78
N MET A 54 -5.12 -1.17 1.93
CA MET A 54 -3.72 -1.13 2.33
C MET A 54 -3.47 -0.05 3.39
N ALA A 55 -3.98 1.17 3.18
CA ALA A 55 -3.85 2.25 4.13
C ALA A 55 -4.53 1.92 5.47
N LYS A 56 -5.74 1.34 5.45
CA LYS A 56 -6.42 0.87 6.68
C LYS A 56 -5.64 -0.21 7.41
N ALA A 57 -5.04 -1.16 6.69
CA ALA A 57 -4.20 -2.19 7.29
C ALA A 57 -2.95 -1.58 7.95
N CYS A 58 -2.32 -0.59 7.30
CA CYS A 58 -1.21 0.16 7.86
C CYS A 58 -1.61 0.89 9.16
N GLU A 59 -2.73 1.60 9.16
CA GLU A 59 -3.27 2.28 10.35
C GLU A 59 -3.58 1.30 11.48
N ALA A 60 -4.17 0.14 11.16
CA ALA A 60 -4.46 -0.92 12.13
C ALA A 60 -3.17 -1.52 12.73
N GLY A 61 -2.14 -1.73 11.91
CA GLY A 61 -0.84 -2.21 12.36
C GLY A 61 -0.16 -1.21 13.31
N ILE A 62 -0.16 0.07 12.95
CA ILE A 62 0.39 1.16 13.80
C ILE A 62 -0.33 1.24 15.15
N ALA A 63 -1.63 1.02 15.17
CA ALA A 63 -2.42 1.08 16.39
C ALA A 63 -2.28 -0.17 17.30
N ASN A 64 -1.68 -1.25 16.79
CA ASN A 64 -1.57 -2.52 17.51
C ASN A 64 -0.21 -2.68 18.18
N ILE A 65 -0.18 -2.60 19.50
CA ILE A 65 1.05 -2.75 20.32
C ILE A 65 1.70 -4.14 20.27
N PHE A 66 1.02 -5.15 19.72
CA PHE A 66 1.60 -6.47 19.49
C PHE A 66 2.44 -6.57 18.22
N ILE A 67 2.58 -5.47 17.46
CA ILE A 67 3.37 -5.42 16.23
C ILE A 67 4.54 -4.46 16.43
N GLY A 68 5.76 -4.98 16.46
CA GLY A 68 6.99 -4.22 16.64
C GLY A 68 7.90 -4.24 15.42
N TYR A 69 9.13 -3.74 15.59
CA TYR A 69 10.12 -3.61 14.53
C TYR A 69 11.40 -4.41 14.83
N ASP A 70 11.70 -5.39 13.97
CA ASP A 70 12.99 -6.09 13.95
C ASP A 70 13.28 -6.65 12.55
N GLN A 71 14.44 -6.29 11.97
CA GLN A 71 14.85 -6.78 10.65
C GLN A 71 15.22 -8.27 10.66
N TRP A 72 15.64 -8.85 11.78
CA TRP A 72 15.95 -10.28 11.86
C TRP A 72 14.68 -11.14 11.93
N GLN A 73 13.62 -10.63 12.55
CA GLN A 73 12.33 -11.32 12.69
C GLN A 73 11.24 -10.77 11.77
N ARG A 74 11.62 -10.04 10.73
CA ARG A 74 10.78 -9.22 9.86
C ARG A 74 9.55 -9.91 9.25
N ASN A 75 9.52 -11.24 9.20
CA ASN A 75 8.42 -12.00 8.61
C ASN A 75 7.46 -12.59 9.67
N SER A 76 7.72 -12.41 10.97
CA SER A 76 6.85 -12.98 12.02
C SER A 76 5.47 -12.36 12.01
N LEU A 77 5.33 -11.06 11.70
CA LEU A 77 4.05 -10.40 11.50
C LEU A 77 3.19 -11.10 10.44
N ARG A 78 3.78 -11.52 9.32
CA ARG A 78 3.04 -12.22 8.27
C ARG A 78 2.42 -13.52 8.78
N VAL A 79 3.16 -14.26 9.62
CA VAL A 79 2.69 -15.52 10.21
C VAL A 79 1.47 -15.26 11.10
N GLU A 80 1.55 -14.25 11.96
CA GLU A 80 0.44 -13.91 12.87
C GLU A 80 -0.76 -13.32 12.11
N ALA A 81 -0.52 -12.48 11.08
CA ALA A 81 -1.58 -11.91 10.25
C ALA A 81 -2.41 -12.98 9.53
N LYS A 82 -1.77 -14.05 9.04
CA LYS A 82 -2.46 -15.19 8.42
C LYS A 82 -3.42 -15.88 9.38
N LYS A 83 -3.06 -16.04 10.65
CA LYS A 83 -3.90 -16.70 11.67
C LYS A 83 -5.20 -15.93 11.95
N VAL A 84 -5.20 -14.62 11.73
CA VAL A 84 -6.35 -13.73 11.97
C VAL A 84 -6.98 -13.23 10.66
N ALA A 85 -6.83 -13.99 9.57
CA ALA A 85 -7.36 -13.65 8.25
C ALA A 85 -6.99 -12.21 7.81
N TRP A 86 -5.74 -11.81 8.05
CA TRP A 86 -5.16 -10.51 7.71
C TRP A 86 -5.77 -9.29 8.44
N ASN A 87 -6.54 -9.50 9.49
CA ASN A 87 -7.02 -8.42 10.35
C ASN A 87 -5.94 -8.01 11.36
N LEU A 88 -5.08 -7.06 11.01
CA LEU A 88 -3.95 -6.64 11.85
C LEU A 88 -4.38 -6.13 13.23
N ALA A 89 -5.59 -5.58 13.36
CA ALA A 89 -6.12 -5.16 14.66
C ALA A 89 -6.43 -6.34 15.60
N ALA A 90 -6.61 -7.56 15.07
CA ALA A 90 -6.93 -8.75 15.85
C ALA A 90 -5.71 -9.53 16.35
N ILE A 91 -4.50 -9.15 15.95
CA ILE A 91 -3.27 -9.80 16.42
C ILE A 91 -3.10 -9.57 17.91
N LYS A 92 -2.83 -10.67 18.64
CA LYS A 92 -2.62 -10.69 20.10
C LYS A 92 -1.27 -11.32 20.48
N THR A 93 -0.57 -11.89 19.53
CA THR A 93 0.76 -12.46 19.72
C THR A 93 1.81 -11.42 19.32
N PRO A 94 2.77 -11.10 20.19
CA PRO A 94 3.88 -10.23 19.83
C PRO A 94 4.58 -10.72 18.57
N SER A 95 4.77 -9.83 17.59
CA SER A 95 5.34 -10.14 16.27
C SER A 95 6.08 -8.94 15.73
N GLU A 96 6.98 -9.21 14.79
CA GLU A 96 7.92 -8.25 14.26
C GLU A 96 7.79 -8.08 12.74
N THR A 97 8.12 -6.90 12.29
CA THR A 97 8.24 -6.56 10.89
C THR A 97 9.40 -5.59 10.65
N ASP A 98 9.78 -5.38 9.41
CA ASP A 98 10.56 -4.19 9.01
C ASP A 98 9.73 -3.30 8.08
N CYS A 99 10.32 -2.21 7.62
CA CYS A 99 9.60 -1.25 6.78
C CYS A 99 8.98 -1.90 5.54
N SER A 100 9.72 -2.75 4.82
CA SER A 100 9.26 -3.35 3.56
C SER A 100 8.37 -4.58 3.76
N ALA A 101 8.62 -5.38 4.79
CA ALA A 101 7.75 -6.49 5.16
C ALA A 101 6.38 -6.00 5.64
N PHE A 102 6.33 -4.89 6.39
CA PHE A 102 5.08 -4.26 6.80
C PHE A 102 4.23 -3.83 5.60
N MET A 103 4.84 -3.18 4.61
CA MET A 103 4.12 -2.80 3.38
C MET A 103 3.57 -4.02 2.64
N ALA A 104 4.34 -5.13 2.57
CA ALA A 104 3.89 -6.37 1.93
C ALA A 104 2.69 -6.99 2.67
N VAL A 105 2.72 -7.02 4.02
CA VAL A 105 1.59 -7.51 4.83
C VAL A 105 0.36 -6.62 4.64
N CYS A 106 0.51 -5.30 4.55
CA CYS A 106 -0.61 -4.40 4.23
C CYS A 106 -1.24 -4.70 2.86
N ALA A 107 -0.41 -5.05 1.86
CA ALA A 107 -0.91 -5.45 0.54
C ALA A 107 -1.68 -6.80 0.60
N GLU A 108 -1.19 -7.78 1.38
CA GLU A 108 -1.90 -9.05 1.61
C GLU A 108 -3.22 -8.83 2.35
N ALA A 109 -3.24 -7.96 3.34
CA ALA A 109 -4.47 -7.56 4.06
C ALA A 109 -5.49 -6.87 3.14
N ALA A 110 -5.03 -6.24 2.06
CA ALA A 110 -5.90 -5.67 1.03
C ALA A 110 -6.39 -6.71 0.01
N GLY A 111 -5.97 -7.98 0.13
CA GLY A 111 -6.35 -9.08 -0.75
C GLY A 111 -5.44 -9.26 -1.97
N VAL A 112 -4.26 -8.65 -1.98
CA VAL A 112 -3.27 -8.88 -3.04
C VAL A 112 -2.52 -10.18 -2.76
N ASN A 113 -2.45 -11.07 -3.74
CA ASN A 113 -1.57 -12.24 -3.63
C ASN A 113 -0.12 -11.79 -3.76
N MET A 114 0.55 -11.67 -2.61
CA MET A 114 1.97 -11.31 -2.54
C MET A 114 2.92 -12.51 -2.55
N ASP A 115 2.44 -13.75 -2.55
CA ASP A 115 3.32 -14.95 -2.59
C ASP A 115 4.27 -14.92 -3.79
N VAL A 116 3.82 -14.38 -4.92
CA VAL A 116 4.64 -14.19 -6.13
C VAL A 116 5.78 -13.18 -5.96
N ALA A 117 5.71 -12.33 -4.95
CA ALA A 117 6.73 -11.32 -4.63
C ALA A 117 7.71 -11.79 -3.56
N TYR A 118 7.33 -12.80 -2.76
CA TYR A 118 8.20 -13.37 -1.73
C TYR A 118 9.26 -14.28 -2.35
N THR A 119 10.42 -14.33 -1.74
CA THR A 119 11.51 -15.26 -2.13
C THR A 119 11.87 -16.12 -0.93
N GLN A 120 11.68 -17.44 -1.05
CA GLN A 120 11.94 -18.40 0.06
C GLN A 120 11.24 -17.98 1.37
N GLY A 121 10.00 -17.47 1.29
CA GLY A 121 9.24 -17.03 2.45
C GLY A 121 9.61 -15.64 3.00
N ASN A 122 10.62 -14.98 2.43
CA ASN A 122 11.04 -13.65 2.85
C ASN A 122 10.36 -12.56 2.02
N ALA A 123 9.85 -11.54 2.69
CA ALA A 123 9.34 -10.33 2.06
C ALA A 123 10.44 -9.64 1.26
N PRO A 124 10.13 -9.02 0.11
CA PRO A 124 11.12 -8.27 -0.66
C PRO A 124 11.68 -7.11 0.18
N ALA A 125 13.00 -6.98 0.21
CA ALA A 125 13.66 -5.79 0.76
C ALA A 125 13.41 -4.57 -0.15
N THR A 126 13.68 -3.37 0.34
CA THR A 126 13.39 -2.12 -0.40
C THR A 126 13.93 -2.12 -1.82
N PHE A 127 15.16 -2.58 -2.04
CA PHE A 127 15.79 -2.65 -3.38
C PHE A 127 15.15 -3.70 -4.31
N GLN A 128 14.38 -4.63 -3.77
CA GLN A 128 13.67 -5.67 -4.53
C GLN A 128 12.21 -5.30 -4.82
N MET A 129 11.64 -4.33 -4.09
CA MET A 129 10.20 -4.04 -4.14
C MET A 129 9.74 -3.74 -5.56
N LYS A 130 10.46 -2.91 -6.32
CA LYS A 130 10.09 -2.56 -7.71
C LYS A 130 9.84 -3.80 -8.56
N GLN A 131 10.81 -4.71 -8.59
CA GLN A 131 10.74 -5.91 -9.43
C GLN A 131 9.74 -6.93 -8.90
N GLN A 132 9.75 -7.17 -7.58
CA GLN A 132 8.94 -8.23 -6.99
C GLN A 132 7.45 -7.84 -6.95
N TRP A 133 7.13 -6.59 -6.59
CA TRP A 133 5.74 -6.13 -6.56
C TRP A 133 5.11 -6.05 -7.95
N ALA A 134 5.90 -5.73 -8.97
CA ALA A 134 5.44 -5.74 -10.37
C ALA A 134 4.89 -7.11 -10.80
N LYS A 135 5.42 -8.21 -10.26
CA LYS A 135 4.95 -9.58 -10.56
C LYS A 135 3.49 -9.83 -10.18
N THR A 136 2.96 -9.09 -9.22
CA THR A 136 1.55 -9.19 -8.82
C THR A 136 0.59 -8.68 -9.90
N GLY A 137 1.06 -7.82 -10.81
CA GLY A 137 0.23 -7.13 -11.81
C GLY A 137 -0.74 -6.09 -11.23
N LYS A 138 -0.75 -5.89 -9.91
CA LYS A 138 -1.71 -5.04 -9.19
C LYS A 138 -1.25 -3.61 -8.95
N PHE A 139 0.01 -3.31 -9.24
CA PHE A 139 0.61 -2.02 -8.94
C PHE A 139 1.22 -1.35 -10.16
N GLU A 140 1.25 -0.03 -10.13
CA GLU A 140 2.02 0.84 -11.00
C GLU A 140 3.32 1.24 -10.32
N MET A 141 4.41 1.34 -11.09
CA MET A 141 5.74 1.74 -10.63
C MET A 141 6.06 3.12 -11.18
N LEU A 142 5.91 4.16 -10.37
CA LEU A 142 6.00 5.56 -10.76
C LEU A 142 7.33 6.17 -10.30
N THR A 143 8.05 6.79 -11.23
CA THR A 143 9.38 7.40 -10.97
C THR A 143 9.44 8.88 -11.35
N ASP A 144 8.32 9.50 -11.71
CA ASP A 144 8.25 10.92 -12.00
C ASP A 144 8.55 11.74 -10.72
N LYS A 145 9.42 12.73 -10.85
CA LYS A 145 9.85 13.60 -9.74
C LYS A 145 8.69 14.23 -8.97
N LYS A 146 7.57 14.56 -9.62
CA LYS A 146 6.39 15.13 -8.96
C LYS A 146 5.86 14.28 -7.81
N TYR A 147 6.02 12.95 -7.88
CA TYR A 147 5.60 12.01 -6.83
C TYR A 147 6.66 11.79 -5.76
N LEU A 148 7.93 12.09 -6.05
CA LEU A 148 9.06 11.71 -5.22
C LEU A 148 9.61 12.89 -4.40
N THR A 149 9.39 14.13 -4.87
CA THR A 149 9.93 15.35 -4.25
C THR A 149 8.88 16.23 -3.59
N SER A 150 7.59 15.92 -3.75
CA SER A 150 6.47 16.64 -3.15
C SER A 150 5.38 15.67 -2.70
N ALA A 151 4.68 16.03 -1.64
CA ALA A 151 3.50 15.31 -1.18
C ALA A 151 2.23 15.63 -1.99
N ASP A 152 2.25 16.66 -2.82
CA ASP A 152 1.06 17.21 -3.48
C ASP A 152 0.26 16.21 -4.31
N TYR A 153 0.96 15.29 -4.99
CA TYR A 153 0.37 14.34 -5.94
C TYR A 153 0.22 12.92 -5.37
N LEU A 154 0.55 12.74 -4.09
CA LEU A 154 0.43 11.45 -3.43
C LEU A 154 -1.03 11.12 -3.16
N LYS A 155 -1.37 9.83 -3.26
CA LYS A 155 -2.70 9.30 -2.94
C LYS A 155 -2.63 8.40 -1.73
N ARG A 156 -3.70 8.37 -0.96
CA ARG A 156 -3.84 7.41 0.14
C ARG A 156 -3.64 5.97 -0.36
N GLY A 157 -2.78 5.23 0.32
CA GLY A 157 -2.37 3.86 -0.04
C GLY A 157 -1.17 3.78 -0.99
N ASP A 158 -0.61 4.92 -1.44
CA ASP A 158 0.67 4.94 -2.14
C ASP A 158 1.79 4.46 -1.21
N VAL A 159 2.74 3.71 -1.76
CA VAL A 159 3.94 3.28 -1.05
C VAL A 159 5.15 3.98 -1.65
N LEU A 160 5.77 4.87 -0.88
CA LEU A 160 7.03 5.53 -1.24
C LEU A 160 8.20 4.63 -0.85
N VAL A 161 9.17 4.49 -1.74
CA VAL A 161 10.35 3.64 -1.54
C VAL A 161 11.61 4.45 -1.82
N ASN A 162 12.52 4.45 -0.85
CA ASN A 162 13.93 4.68 -1.07
C ASN A 162 14.58 3.30 -1.14
N GLU A 163 14.98 2.89 -2.35
CA GLU A 163 15.44 1.53 -2.61
C GLU A 163 16.69 1.13 -1.80
N SER A 164 17.43 2.10 -1.27
CA SER A 164 18.62 1.85 -0.46
C SER A 164 18.37 1.84 1.04
N ARG A 165 17.19 2.30 1.52
CA ARG A 165 17.05 2.61 2.95
C ARG A 165 15.70 2.26 3.56
N HIS A 166 14.58 2.72 2.98
CA HIS A 166 13.32 2.79 3.70
C HIS A 166 12.10 2.81 2.79
N THR A 167 10.94 2.44 3.34
CA THR A 167 9.66 2.56 2.66
C THR A 167 8.55 2.93 3.64
N VAL A 168 7.58 3.69 3.14
CA VAL A 168 6.45 4.21 3.93
C VAL A 168 5.17 4.17 3.12
N MET A 169 4.01 4.16 3.80
CA MET A 169 2.69 4.24 3.17
C MET A 169 2.07 5.61 3.39
N VAL A 170 1.50 6.19 2.34
CA VAL A 170 0.74 7.44 2.40
C VAL A 170 -0.65 7.18 2.99
N LEU A 171 -1.03 7.96 4.00
CA LEU A 171 -2.27 7.75 4.76
C LEU A 171 -3.40 8.73 4.43
N ASN A 172 -3.13 9.76 3.63
CA ASN A 172 -4.15 10.68 3.10
C ASN A 172 -3.65 11.37 1.83
N ASP A 173 -4.58 11.87 1.04
CA ASP A 173 -4.29 12.48 -0.24
C ASP A 173 -3.53 13.81 -0.11
N GLY A 174 -2.65 14.06 -1.08
CA GLY A 174 -2.02 15.35 -1.30
C GLY A 174 -2.96 16.37 -1.92
N SER A 175 -2.56 17.64 -1.90
CA SER A 175 -3.40 18.76 -2.32
C SER A 175 -3.78 18.75 -3.81
N LYS A 176 -2.95 18.11 -4.64
CA LYS A 176 -3.12 17.96 -6.09
C LYS A 176 -3.33 16.50 -6.51
N ALA A 177 -3.60 15.62 -5.55
CA ALA A 177 -3.97 14.25 -5.89
C ALA A 177 -5.23 14.25 -6.74
N GLU A 178 -5.21 13.55 -7.86
CA GLU A 178 -6.43 13.35 -8.65
C GLU A 178 -7.44 12.61 -7.79
N LYS A 179 -8.56 13.25 -7.53
CA LYS A 179 -9.69 12.61 -6.84
C LYS A 179 -10.23 11.50 -7.72
N ILE A 180 -10.66 10.42 -7.10
CA ILE A 180 -11.43 9.39 -7.78
C ILE A 180 -12.68 10.08 -8.34
N ASP A 181 -12.88 9.98 -9.65
CA ASP A 181 -14.13 10.40 -10.27
C ASP A 181 -15.18 9.33 -9.96
N GLU A 182 -15.87 9.49 -8.82
CA GLU A 182 -16.86 8.53 -8.35
C GLU A 182 -17.97 8.27 -9.39
N LYS A 183 -18.33 9.30 -10.18
CA LYS A 183 -19.31 9.15 -11.27
C LYS A 183 -18.74 8.25 -12.37
N HIS A 184 -17.48 8.46 -12.74
CA HIS A 184 -16.81 7.63 -13.75
C HIS A 184 -16.67 6.18 -13.29
N GLU A 185 -16.25 5.93 -12.05
CA GLU A 185 -16.16 4.57 -11.47
C GLU A 185 -17.55 3.91 -11.37
N ALA A 186 -18.58 4.64 -10.98
CA ALA A 186 -19.96 4.13 -10.97
C ALA A 186 -20.43 3.76 -12.40
N ASN A 187 -20.08 4.55 -13.40
CA ASN A 187 -20.39 4.27 -14.79
C ASN A 187 -19.64 3.04 -15.32
N LYS A 188 -18.36 2.88 -14.96
CA LYS A 188 -17.59 1.64 -15.26
C LYS A 188 -18.29 0.40 -14.70
N ALA A 189 -18.72 0.46 -13.44
CA ALA A 189 -19.45 -0.65 -12.81
C ALA A 189 -20.79 -0.96 -13.51
N LYS A 190 -21.54 0.05 -13.89
CA LYS A 190 -22.80 -0.10 -14.66
C LYS A 190 -22.55 -0.71 -16.04
N VAL A 191 -21.56 -0.25 -16.77
CA VAL A 191 -21.16 -0.77 -18.09
C VAL A 191 -20.76 -2.24 -17.97
N LYS A 192 -19.93 -2.58 -16.98
CA LYS A 192 -19.56 -3.96 -16.70
C LYS A 192 -20.76 -4.86 -16.50
N SER A 193 -21.67 -4.47 -15.62
CA SER A 193 -22.88 -5.24 -15.31
C SER A 193 -23.82 -5.36 -16.51
N ARG A 194 -24.05 -4.25 -17.23
CA ARG A 194 -25.01 -4.17 -18.33
C ARG A 194 -24.60 -5.01 -19.55
N PHE A 195 -23.30 -5.01 -19.89
CA PHE A 195 -22.78 -5.68 -21.07
C PHE A 195 -22.08 -7.01 -20.78
N GLY A 196 -22.00 -7.43 -19.51
CA GLY A 196 -21.30 -8.64 -19.12
C GLY A 196 -19.79 -8.59 -19.36
N PHE A 197 -19.20 -7.37 -19.38
CA PHE A 197 -17.77 -7.21 -19.64
C PHE A 197 -16.92 -7.69 -18.48
N THR A 198 -15.71 -8.17 -18.80
CA THR A 198 -14.68 -8.46 -17.80
C THR A 198 -14.04 -7.15 -17.31
N ASP A 199 -13.35 -7.19 -16.16
CA ASP A 199 -12.57 -6.05 -15.68
C ASP A 199 -11.53 -5.61 -16.73
N ALA A 200 -10.85 -6.56 -17.38
CA ALA A 200 -9.88 -6.27 -18.43
C ALA A 200 -10.51 -5.52 -19.62
N THR A 201 -11.75 -5.85 -20.00
CA THR A 201 -12.47 -5.14 -21.07
C THR A 201 -12.83 -3.72 -20.66
N VAL A 202 -13.31 -3.52 -19.42
CA VAL A 202 -13.64 -2.19 -18.89
C VAL A 202 -12.39 -1.33 -18.77
N ASP A 203 -11.28 -1.90 -18.27
CA ASP A 203 -10.00 -1.20 -18.15
C ASP A 203 -9.43 -0.83 -19.53
N TRP A 204 -9.59 -1.69 -20.54
CA TRP A 204 -9.20 -1.36 -21.90
C TRP A 204 -10.02 -0.20 -22.48
N LEU A 205 -11.35 -0.19 -22.30
CA LEU A 205 -12.22 0.93 -22.69
C LEU A 205 -11.82 2.21 -21.96
N ASP A 206 -11.36 2.12 -20.71
CA ASP A 206 -10.92 3.25 -19.91
C ASP A 206 -9.62 3.90 -20.40
N THR A 207 -8.83 3.20 -21.22
CA THR A 207 -7.64 3.78 -21.88
C THR A 207 -7.96 4.71 -23.06
N TYR A 208 -9.23 4.71 -23.53
CA TYR A 208 -9.63 5.52 -24.66
C TYR A 208 -9.66 7.02 -24.33
N LYS A 209 -9.20 7.85 -25.26
CA LYS A 209 -9.08 9.32 -25.07
C LYS A 209 -10.35 10.02 -24.57
N TYR A 210 -11.52 9.51 -24.92
CA TYR A 210 -12.81 10.03 -24.52
C TYR A 210 -13.56 9.06 -23.60
N ASN A 211 -12.82 8.34 -22.77
CA ASN A 211 -13.35 7.30 -21.91
C ASN A 211 -14.49 7.72 -21.00
N LYS A 212 -14.43 8.92 -20.41
CA LYS A 212 -15.47 9.41 -19.51
C LYS A 212 -16.80 9.62 -20.24
N ASP A 213 -16.78 10.22 -21.43
CA ASP A 213 -17.97 10.42 -22.25
C ASP A 213 -18.52 9.09 -22.77
N LEU A 214 -17.63 8.18 -23.16
CA LEU A 214 -18.01 6.84 -23.61
C LEU A 214 -18.69 6.07 -22.47
N MET A 215 -18.09 6.03 -21.29
CA MET A 215 -18.64 5.34 -20.13
C MET A 215 -19.99 5.94 -19.67
N ASP A 216 -20.12 7.28 -19.69
CA ASP A 216 -21.39 7.95 -19.36
C ASP A 216 -22.49 7.57 -20.34
N LYS A 217 -22.21 7.58 -21.63
CA LYS A 217 -23.17 7.18 -22.68
C LYS A 217 -23.55 5.70 -22.59
N LEU A 218 -22.59 4.80 -22.39
CA LEU A 218 -22.86 3.37 -22.28
C LEU A 218 -23.63 3.01 -20.99
N ALA A 219 -23.34 3.69 -19.89
CA ALA A 219 -23.99 3.46 -18.61
C ALA A 219 -25.44 3.95 -18.57
N ASN A 220 -25.78 5.03 -19.31
CA ASN A 220 -27.05 5.75 -19.19
C ASN A 220 -27.92 5.73 -20.46
N LYS A 221 -27.47 5.11 -21.56
CA LYS A 221 -28.31 4.91 -22.74
C LYS A 221 -29.35 3.83 -22.43
N GLY A 222 -30.60 4.26 -22.34
CA GLY A 222 -31.77 3.38 -22.19
C GLY A 222 -32.01 2.49 -23.41
#